data_9509fea61d7e211fdd5b3cbbf437618e
#
_entry.id   9509fea61d7e211fdd5b3cbbf437618e
#
_cell.length_a   1.000
_cell.length_b   1.000
_cell.length_c   1.000
_cell.angle_alpha   90.00
_cell.angle_beta   90.00
_cell.angle_gamma   90.00
#
_symmetry.space_group_name_H-M   'P 1'
#
loop_
_entity.id
_entity.type
_entity.pdbx_description
1 polymer ?
#
loop_
_entity_poly.entity_id
_entity_poly.type
_entity_poly.pdbx_seq_one_letter_code
_entity_poly.pdbx_strand_id
1 'polypeptide(L)'
;MAEHEGQNRNIPVAGSEVSTAPTAGVKAFGEQAFDVKSSGVEVSGKQVPLGQAFGASASGKHLLSMGKEGKLPIASLLISFLMALAILFYVLLSTTDVLYSDYIRLVNSYLGKPFQFGDLLQKDILTRIPLTYFFREINRYSFGYTLIFDRVLGVLGLFLASKPLLLFMKKKQLPFSQQLLFLILFYSLNKWEMLLNGSGYIHFLAFSVFYDYFYALDQAFSKKSSLLVLSIYPPFILLVAGPYCLAVFLSCFALFFFLALGKKLWDMKGMILLLISNGLCLFLYLLSNHYAVYEYAGAESISLKEVLQNHLLFVVKFIFYGFSSMLVSGENLEKLLRDRAIQGKGIVLIGAFVLFFYSFMTLLYLWKFFASSGNGGGKAFAGKGKEDLSSEQGQEEAKNQIGKSSMAAENSGETFYFGLLPGLLLLHGLASHALVFLTRYMFLKESYAFQSRYALQYQSALLGAFLILFLWKNEKRFSSGQELRTEQKSQTKQASRIEQKIGIGEQIRINRRQRTAQGRFTFCLLISGIFLLGTLWTDSSEWGKAMYRREHYERMWSYSHDLSAYTDEELEDVFEYHHGGERIRKAFAIWEQVKKDWRAGR
;
A
#
# COMPACT_ATOMS: atom_id res chain seq x y z
N MET A 1 26.53 -17.49 53.05
CA MET A 1 25.80 -17.99 54.26
C MET A 1 24.34 -17.98 53.92
N ALA A 2 23.69 -19.12 54.18
CA ALA A 2 22.29 -19.54 53.96
C ALA A 2 21.92 -19.83 52.50
N GLU A 3 22.08 -20.97 52.05
CA GLU A 3 21.30 -22.21 51.80
C GLU A 3 19.77 -22.02 51.96
N HIS A 4 19.04 -22.20 50.86
CA HIS A 4 17.68 -22.74 50.90
C HIS A 4 17.42 -23.71 49.78
N GLU A 5 17.13 -24.91 50.23
CA GLU A 5 16.87 -26.16 49.54
C GLU A 5 15.67 -26.12 48.60
N GLY A 6 15.75 -27.09 47.69
CA GLY A 6 14.78 -27.35 46.65
C GLY A 6 13.44 -27.88 47.13
N GLN A 7 12.48 -27.74 46.30
CA GLN A 7 11.30 -28.62 46.22
C GLN A 7 10.99 -28.98 44.77
N ASN A 8 11.49 -30.15 44.39
CA ASN A 8 11.01 -30.93 43.28
C ASN A 8 9.55 -31.32 43.51
N ARG A 9 8.63 -30.80 42.70
CA ARG A 9 7.29 -31.34 42.58
C ARG A 9 7.18 -32.15 41.31
N ASN A 10 7.24 -33.47 41.44
CA ASN A 10 6.85 -34.43 40.42
C ASN A 10 5.40 -34.23 40.02
N ILE A 11 5.16 -33.94 38.75
CA ILE A 11 3.82 -34.04 38.12
C ILE A 11 3.78 -35.38 37.41
N PRO A 12 2.78 -36.24 37.66
CA PRO A 12 2.68 -37.55 37.00
C PRO A 12 2.29 -37.37 35.55
N VAL A 13 3.07 -37.98 34.67
CA VAL A 13 2.75 -38.17 33.25
C VAL A 13 1.66 -39.22 33.15
N ALA A 14 0.45 -38.82 32.77
CA ALA A 14 -0.61 -39.75 32.40
C ALA A 14 -0.29 -40.29 31.01
N GLY A 15 -0.08 -41.60 30.94
CA GLY A 15 0.07 -42.35 29.70
C GLY A 15 -1.20 -42.28 28.87
N SER A 16 -1.06 -41.83 27.62
CA SER A 16 -2.09 -42.01 26.59
C SER A 16 -1.67 -43.14 25.67
N GLU A 17 -2.48 -44.18 25.70
CA GLU A 17 -2.41 -45.33 24.83
C GLU A 17 -2.45 -44.95 23.36
N VAL A 18 -1.47 -45.42 22.60
CA VAL A 18 -1.43 -45.30 21.14
C VAL A 18 -2.42 -46.29 20.57
N SER A 19 -3.58 -45.80 20.13
CA SER A 19 -4.52 -46.57 19.31
C SER A 19 -4.05 -46.58 17.87
N THR A 20 -3.54 -47.71 17.42
CA THR A 20 -3.24 -48.01 16.01
C THR A 20 -4.55 -48.21 15.25
N ALA A 21 -4.94 -47.24 14.42
CA ALA A 21 -5.97 -47.41 13.41
C ALA A 21 -5.35 -47.74 12.03
N PRO A 22 -6.01 -48.58 11.20
CA PRO A 22 -5.39 -49.18 10.03
C PRO A 22 -5.30 -48.22 8.85
N THR A 23 -4.15 -48.28 8.18
CA THR A 23 -3.85 -47.64 6.90
C THR A 23 -4.87 -48.05 5.83
N ALA A 24 -5.76 -47.13 5.48
CA ALA A 24 -6.59 -47.23 4.27
C ALA A 24 -5.82 -46.72 3.06
N GLY A 25 -5.74 -47.57 2.02
CA GLY A 25 -4.91 -47.39 0.84
C GLY A 25 -5.20 -46.12 0.04
N VAL A 26 -4.14 -45.41 -0.27
CA VAL A 26 -4.12 -44.33 -1.25
C VAL A 26 -4.24 -44.93 -2.64
N LYS A 27 -5.41 -44.82 -3.25
CA LYS A 27 -5.59 -45.11 -4.68
C LYS A 27 -4.92 -43.98 -5.48
N ALA A 28 -3.90 -44.37 -6.24
CA ALA A 28 -3.30 -43.54 -7.27
C ALA A 28 -4.37 -43.15 -8.31
N PHE A 29 -4.62 -41.85 -8.46
CA PHE A 29 -5.38 -41.30 -9.58
C PHE A 29 -4.48 -41.22 -10.81
N GLY A 30 -4.88 -41.98 -11.85
CA GLY A 30 -4.19 -42.13 -13.09
C GLY A 30 -4.10 -40.82 -13.88
N GLU A 31 -2.97 -40.68 -14.54
CA GLU A 31 -2.74 -39.75 -15.64
C GLU A 31 -3.79 -39.97 -16.72
N GLN A 32 -4.70 -39.04 -16.93
CA GLN A 32 -5.45 -38.91 -18.16
C GLN A 32 -4.69 -37.96 -19.09
N ALA A 33 -3.96 -38.58 -20.04
CA ALA A 33 -3.42 -37.88 -21.20
C ALA A 33 -4.59 -37.37 -22.06
N PHE A 34 -4.72 -36.08 -22.21
CA PHE A 34 -5.60 -35.46 -23.19
C PHE A 34 -4.88 -35.40 -24.54
N ASP A 35 -5.28 -36.33 -25.42
CA ASP A 35 -4.94 -36.33 -26.84
C ASP A 35 -5.65 -35.17 -27.54
N VAL A 36 -4.93 -34.10 -27.84
CA VAL A 36 -5.45 -33.01 -28.66
C VAL A 36 -5.18 -33.38 -30.13
N LYS A 37 -6.19 -33.95 -30.80
CA LYS A 37 -6.21 -34.06 -32.26
C LYS A 37 -6.18 -32.65 -32.86
N SER A 38 -5.09 -32.36 -33.57
CA SER A 38 -4.96 -31.21 -34.45
C SER A 38 -5.89 -31.39 -35.67
N SER A 39 -7.02 -30.69 -35.67
CA SER A 39 -7.80 -30.47 -36.88
C SER A 39 -7.20 -29.28 -37.62
N GLY A 40 -6.53 -29.57 -38.75
CA GLY A 40 -6.03 -28.58 -39.68
C GLY A 40 -7.20 -27.77 -40.25
N VAL A 41 -7.19 -26.48 -40.04
CA VAL A 41 -7.98 -25.50 -40.77
C VAL A 41 -7.00 -24.72 -41.64
N GLU A 42 -7.00 -24.98 -42.94
CA GLU A 42 -6.36 -24.12 -43.93
C GLU A 42 -7.04 -22.76 -43.93
N VAL A 43 -6.33 -21.73 -43.45
CA VAL A 43 -6.75 -20.32 -43.59
C VAL A 43 -6.07 -19.75 -44.83
N SER A 44 -6.86 -19.61 -45.88
CA SER A 44 -6.54 -18.88 -47.11
C SER A 44 -5.97 -17.49 -46.81
N GLY A 45 -4.75 -17.25 -47.27
CA GLY A 45 -4.04 -15.99 -47.11
C GLY A 45 -4.69 -14.82 -47.84
N LYS A 46 -5.20 -13.86 -47.07
CA LYS A 46 -5.30 -12.47 -47.49
C LYS A 46 -4.45 -11.66 -46.54
N GLN A 47 -3.29 -11.26 -46.98
CA GLN A 47 -2.45 -10.27 -46.34
C GLN A 47 -3.19 -8.92 -46.34
N VAL A 48 -3.69 -8.50 -45.16
CA VAL A 48 -4.12 -7.12 -44.91
C VAL A 48 -2.89 -6.36 -44.45
N PRO A 49 -2.53 -5.22 -45.04
CA PRO A 49 -1.36 -4.46 -44.62
C PRO A 49 -1.57 -3.91 -43.19
N LEU A 50 -0.74 -4.33 -42.27
CA LEU A 50 -0.77 -3.98 -40.84
C LEU A 50 -0.35 -2.52 -40.55
N GLY A 51 -0.34 -1.65 -41.55
CA GLY A 51 0.23 -0.29 -41.48
C GLY A 51 -0.74 0.86 -41.23
N GLN A 52 -2.06 0.66 -41.19
CA GLN A 52 -3.00 1.79 -41.11
C GLN A 52 -3.99 1.80 -39.95
N ALA A 53 -3.92 0.86 -39.01
CA ALA A 53 -4.88 0.79 -37.88
C ALA A 53 -4.42 1.43 -36.55
N PHE A 54 -3.18 1.88 -36.46
CA PHE A 54 -2.72 2.63 -35.31
C PHE A 54 -2.35 4.07 -35.72
N GLY A 55 -3.34 4.94 -35.74
CA GLY A 55 -3.17 6.38 -35.77
C GLY A 55 -2.49 6.85 -34.47
N ALA A 56 -1.18 6.57 -34.34
CA ALA A 56 -0.33 6.92 -33.21
C ALA A 56 0.09 8.39 -33.24
N SER A 57 -0.86 9.34 -33.27
CA SER A 57 -0.47 10.78 -33.35
C SER A 57 -0.82 11.64 -32.14
N ALA A 58 -1.66 11.21 -31.21
CA ALA A 58 -2.03 12.08 -30.07
C ALA A 58 -1.64 11.51 -28.69
N SER A 59 -1.50 10.18 -28.54
CA SER A 59 -1.32 9.54 -27.23
C SER A 59 0.12 9.63 -26.69
N GLY A 60 1.13 9.50 -27.57
CA GLY A 60 2.54 9.49 -27.12
C GLY A 60 3.02 10.84 -26.58
N LYS A 61 2.51 11.95 -27.08
CA LYS A 61 2.86 13.28 -26.57
C LYS A 61 2.24 13.58 -25.21
N HIS A 62 1.10 12.96 -24.88
CA HIS A 62 0.44 13.13 -23.57
C HIS A 62 1.14 12.39 -22.44
N LEU A 63 1.66 11.17 -22.67
CA LEU A 63 2.47 10.44 -21.68
C LEU A 63 3.79 11.17 -21.37
N LEU A 64 4.44 11.73 -22.41
CA LEU A 64 5.66 12.54 -22.24
C LEU A 64 5.37 13.92 -21.66
N SER A 65 4.16 14.49 -21.81
CA SER A 65 3.78 15.78 -21.20
C SER A 65 3.47 15.66 -19.71
N MET A 66 3.07 14.50 -19.20
CA MET A 66 2.94 14.28 -17.75
C MET A 66 4.26 14.47 -17.01
N GLY A 67 5.41 14.33 -17.69
CA GLY A 67 6.74 14.54 -17.10
C GLY A 67 7.21 16.01 -17.00
N LYS A 68 6.52 16.98 -17.64
CA LYS A 68 7.05 18.37 -17.70
C LYS A 68 6.60 19.31 -16.58
N GLU A 69 5.58 18.98 -15.80
CA GLU A 69 4.99 19.94 -14.85
C GLU A 69 5.46 19.86 -13.39
N GLY A 70 6.38 19.01 -13.07
CA GLY A 70 6.78 18.88 -11.67
C GLY A 70 8.26 18.58 -11.48
N LYS A 71 9.12 19.63 -11.47
CA LYS A 71 10.45 19.40 -10.86
C LYS A 71 10.22 18.88 -9.45
N LEU A 72 10.68 17.67 -9.14
CA LEU A 72 10.60 17.07 -7.79
C LEU A 72 11.16 18.08 -6.76
N PRO A 73 10.62 18.10 -5.53
CA PRO A 73 11.21 18.90 -4.45
C PRO A 73 12.56 18.26 -4.11
N ILE A 74 13.63 18.79 -4.65
CA ILE A 74 14.98 18.22 -4.56
C ILE A 74 15.35 17.89 -3.10
N ALA A 75 15.05 18.80 -2.17
CA ALA A 75 15.34 18.59 -0.76
C ALA A 75 14.60 17.37 -0.18
N SER A 76 13.29 17.26 -0.42
CA SER A 76 12.50 16.13 0.09
C SER A 76 12.86 14.80 -0.58
N LEU A 77 13.23 14.83 -1.87
CA LEU A 77 13.72 13.64 -2.58
C LEU A 77 15.09 13.20 -2.05
N LEU A 78 15.99 14.14 -1.79
CA LEU A 78 17.30 13.84 -1.19
C LEU A 78 17.14 13.22 0.20
N ILE A 79 16.26 13.77 1.04
CA ILE A 79 15.97 13.18 2.35
C ILE A 79 15.36 11.78 2.20
N SER A 80 14.42 11.60 1.29
CA SER A 80 13.85 10.29 0.99
C SER A 80 14.93 9.28 0.57
N PHE A 81 15.87 9.70 -0.28
CA PHE A 81 17.01 8.87 -0.67
C PHE A 81 17.94 8.53 0.50
N LEU A 82 18.27 9.51 1.35
CA LEU A 82 19.09 9.28 2.54
C LEU A 82 18.39 8.34 3.54
N MET A 83 17.09 8.46 3.73
CA MET A 83 16.31 7.52 4.55
C MET A 83 16.31 6.11 3.95
N ALA A 84 16.17 5.98 2.64
CA ALA A 84 16.28 4.68 1.95
C ALA A 84 17.68 4.07 2.13
N LEU A 85 18.75 4.88 2.03
CA LEU A 85 20.12 4.42 2.32
C LEU A 85 20.30 3.99 3.78
N ALA A 86 19.70 4.70 4.74
CA ALA A 86 19.74 4.31 6.14
C ALA A 86 19.04 2.95 6.36
N ILE A 87 17.87 2.74 5.71
CA ILE A 87 17.19 1.43 5.73
C ILE A 87 18.05 0.35 5.08
N LEU A 88 18.68 0.62 3.94
CA LEU A 88 19.57 -0.33 3.30
C LEU A 88 20.72 -0.71 4.24
N PHE A 89 21.33 0.27 4.90
CA PHE A 89 22.37 0.03 5.88
C PHE A 89 21.86 -0.84 7.05
N TYR A 90 20.68 -0.54 7.59
CA TYR A 90 20.04 -1.38 8.62
C TYR A 90 19.85 -2.82 8.13
N VAL A 91 19.35 -3.03 6.92
CA VAL A 91 19.10 -4.35 6.33
C VAL A 91 20.42 -5.14 6.20
N LEU A 92 21.46 -4.50 5.65
CA LEU A 92 22.76 -5.15 5.48
C LEU A 92 23.46 -5.44 6.83
N LEU A 93 23.28 -4.56 7.82
CA LEU A 93 23.78 -4.77 9.18
C LEU A 93 23.08 -5.92 9.89
N SER A 94 21.79 -6.11 9.67
CA SER A 94 20.92 -7.05 10.38
C SER A 94 20.89 -8.45 9.78
N THR A 95 21.47 -8.69 8.57
CA THR A 95 21.26 -9.95 7.84
C THR A 95 22.56 -10.50 7.25
N THR A 96 22.54 -11.81 6.96
CA THR A 96 23.55 -12.50 6.14
C THR A 96 22.87 -13.11 4.90
N ASP A 97 23.68 -13.61 3.95
CA ASP A 97 23.20 -14.26 2.73
C ASP A 97 22.94 -15.74 3.00
N VAL A 98 21.80 -16.07 3.58
CA VAL A 98 21.38 -17.44 3.92
C VAL A 98 19.90 -17.66 3.58
N LEU A 99 19.57 -18.85 3.03
CA LEU A 99 18.17 -19.25 2.75
C LEU A 99 17.44 -19.54 4.07
N TYR A 100 16.21 -19.06 4.18
CA TYR A 100 15.31 -19.39 5.29
C TYR A 100 13.84 -19.13 4.94
N SER A 101 12.91 -19.66 5.73
CA SER A 101 11.48 -19.40 5.63
C SER A 101 10.95 -19.58 4.18
N ASP A 102 10.20 -18.64 3.65
CA ASP A 102 9.61 -18.67 2.30
C ASP A 102 10.63 -18.87 1.17
N TYR A 103 11.91 -18.49 1.36
CA TYR A 103 12.94 -18.73 0.35
C TYR A 103 13.19 -20.21 0.08
N ILE A 104 13.09 -21.06 1.10
CA ILE A 104 13.25 -22.52 0.95
C ILE A 104 12.18 -23.04 -0.01
N ARG A 105 10.93 -22.57 0.15
CA ARG A 105 9.83 -22.90 -0.76
C ARG A 105 10.09 -22.38 -2.19
N LEU A 106 10.50 -21.12 -2.31
CA LEU A 106 10.77 -20.49 -3.60
C LEU A 106 11.90 -21.18 -4.37
N VAL A 107 13.00 -21.51 -3.70
CA VAL A 107 14.12 -22.23 -4.30
C VAL A 107 13.69 -23.62 -4.79
N ASN A 108 12.98 -24.39 -3.96
CA ASN A 108 12.47 -25.71 -4.33
C ASN A 108 11.50 -25.67 -5.52
N SER A 109 10.65 -24.64 -5.59
CA SER A 109 9.61 -24.55 -6.61
C SER A 109 10.13 -23.99 -7.93
N TYR A 110 11.10 -23.06 -7.90
CA TYR A 110 11.38 -22.22 -9.05
C TYR A 110 12.86 -22.16 -9.48
N LEU A 111 13.82 -22.41 -8.57
CA LEU A 111 15.22 -22.22 -8.89
C LEU A 111 15.86 -23.45 -9.52
N GLY A 112 15.42 -24.65 -9.17
CA GLY A 112 16.02 -25.92 -9.63
C GLY A 112 15.73 -26.28 -11.10
N LYS A 113 14.96 -25.48 -11.84
CA LYS A 113 14.59 -25.74 -13.24
C LYS A 113 14.85 -24.51 -14.11
N PRO A 114 15.09 -24.70 -15.44
CA PRO A 114 15.17 -23.58 -16.37
C PRO A 114 13.84 -22.82 -16.41
N PHE A 115 13.93 -21.50 -16.60
CA PHE A 115 12.76 -20.65 -16.74
C PHE A 115 11.98 -20.96 -18.02
N GLN A 116 10.68 -21.13 -17.88
CA GLN A 116 9.73 -21.23 -18.99
C GLN A 116 8.66 -20.16 -18.86
N PHE A 117 8.20 -19.58 -19.97
CA PHE A 117 7.14 -18.56 -19.93
C PHE A 117 5.84 -19.06 -19.29
N GLY A 118 5.55 -20.36 -19.39
CA GLY A 118 4.44 -21.00 -18.69
C GLY A 118 4.50 -20.90 -17.17
N ASP A 119 5.70 -20.78 -16.60
CA ASP A 119 5.90 -20.62 -15.14
C ASP A 119 5.25 -19.33 -14.62
N LEU A 120 5.15 -18.27 -15.44
CA LEU A 120 4.46 -17.03 -15.07
C LEU A 120 2.98 -17.25 -14.74
N LEU A 121 2.38 -18.29 -15.31
CA LEU A 121 0.96 -18.63 -15.13
C LEU A 121 0.74 -19.81 -14.17
N GLN A 122 1.82 -20.37 -13.61
CA GLN A 122 1.71 -21.51 -12.69
C GLN A 122 0.89 -21.10 -11.45
N LYS A 123 -0.09 -21.93 -11.10
CA LYS A 123 -0.87 -21.73 -9.88
C LYS A 123 0.01 -21.88 -8.65
N ASP A 124 -0.17 -21.00 -7.68
CA ASP A 124 0.48 -21.04 -6.37
C ASP A 124 -0.52 -20.68 -5.26
N ILE A 125 -0.17 -20.96 -4.03
CA ILE A 125 -1.00 -20.73 -2.85
C ILE A 125 -1.02 -19.22 -2.54
N LEU A 126 -1.96 -18.48 -3.11
CA LEU A 126 -2.19 -17.05 -2.84
C LEU A 126 -1.03 -16.09 -3.13
N THR A 127 0.19 -16.60 -3.36
CA THR A 127 1.42 -15.79 -3.36
C THR A 127 2.07 -15.65 -4.72
N ARG A 128 1.43 -16.18 -5.78
CA ARG A 128 2.00 -16.06 -7.12
C ARG A 128 2.14 -14.61 -7.56
N ILE A 129 3.38 -14.23 -7.85
CA ILE A 129 3.72 -12.91 -8.39
C ILE A 129 4.58 -13.13 -9.63
N PRO A 130 4.03 -13.01 -10.84
CA PRO A 130 4.72 -13.32 -12.08
C PRO A 130 6.07 -12.60 -12.24
N LEU A 131 6.16 -11.35 -11.80
CA LEU A 131 7.38 -10.55 -11.90
C LEU A 131 8.54 -11.14 -11.09
N THR A 132 8.26 -11.91 -10.03
CA THR A 132 9.29 -12.59 -9.22
C THR A 132 10.14 -13.52 -10.07
N TYR A 133 9.54 -14.24 -11.02
CA TYR A 133 10.28 -15.16 -11.89
C TYR A 133 11.29 -14.44 -12.79
N PHE A 134 10.94 -13.25 -13.28
CA PHE A 134 11.84 -12.43 -14.06
C PHE A 134 13.04 -11.94 -13.24
N PHE A 135 12.80 -11.39 -12.05
CA PHE A 135 13.88 -10.94 -11.16
C PHE A 135 14.73 -12.11 -10.65
N ARG A 136 14.14 -13.29 -10.46
CA ARG A 136 14.87 -14.50 -10.12
C ARG A 136 15.91 -14.83 -11.19
N GLU A 137 15.54 -14.79 -12.47
CA GLU A 137 16.48 -15.07 -13.54
C GLU A 137 17.61 -14.02 -13.62
N ILE A 138 17.27 -12.75 -13.46
CA ILE A 138 18.29 -11.69 -13.37
C ILE A 138 19.25 -11.99 -12.21
N ASN A 139 18.74 -12.30 -11.02
CA ASN A 139 19.54 -12.62 -9.85
C ASN A 139 20.42 -13.86 -10.07
N ARG A 140 19.86 -14.92 -10.64
CA ARG A 140 20.55 -16.17 -10.97
C ARG A 140 21.73 -15.95 -11.91
N TYR A 141 21.49 -15.30 -13.06
CA TYR A 141 22.53 -15.12 -14.09
C TYR A 141 23.55 -14.04 -13.73
N SER A 142 23.14 -12.96 -13.09
CA SER A 142 24.03 -11.83 -12.80
C SER A 142 24.78 -11.97 -11.47
N PHE A 143 24.19 -12.62 -10.46
CA PHE A 143 24.69 -12.60 -9.09
C PHE A 143 24.78 -13.98 -8.42
N GLY A 144 24.49 -15.08 -9.13
CA GLY A 144 24.51 -16.43 -8.56
C GLY A 144 23.43 -16.67 -7.52
N TYR A 145 22.35 -15.93 -7.59
CA TYR A 145 21.20 -15.98 -6.68
C TYR A 145 21.54 -15.61 -5.23
N THR A 146 21.85 -14.35 -4.99
CA THR A 146 22.06 -13.79 -3.65
C THR A 146 20.81 -13.10 -3.12
N LEU A 147 20.52 -13.27 -1.82
CA LEU A 147 19.38 -12.60 -1.18
C LEU A 147 19.62 -11.10 -1.00
N ILE A 148 20.89 -10.66 -1.07
CA ILE A 148 21.24 -9.23 -1.03
C ILE A 148 20.62 -8.48 -2.20
N PHE A 149 20.60 -9.10 -3.40
CA PHE A 149 19.96 -8.50 -4.57
C PHE A 149 18.49 -8.20 -4.32
N ASP A 150 17.75 -9.15 -3.76
CA ASP A 150 16.34 -9.00 -3.47
C ASP A 150 16.07 -7.94 -2.40
N ARG A 151 16.90 -7.87 -1.36
CA ARG A 151 16.83 -6.85 -0.31
C ARG A 151 17.07 -5.43 -0.86
N VAL A 152 18.08 -5.28 -1.74
CA VAL A 152 18.34 -4.00 -2.44
C VAL A 152 17.15 -3.59 -3.30
N LEU A 153 16.55 -4.54 -4.04
CA LEU A 153 15.33 -4.28 -4.81
C LEU A 153 14.16 -3.86 -3.90
N GLY A 154 14.03 -4.44 -2.72
CA GLY A 154 13.02 -4.05 -1.74
C GLY A 154 13.17 -2.60 -1.31
N VAL A 155 14.38 -2.19 -0.94
CA VAL A 155 14.66 -0.79 -0.54
C VAL A 155 14.48 0.17 -1.72
N LEU A 156 14.88 -0.22 -2.93
CA LEU A 156 14.64 0.55 -4.15
C LEU A 156 13.14 0.73 -4.41
N GLY A 157 12.35 -0.35 -4.26
CA GLY A 157 10.89 -0.30 -4.38
C GLY A 157 10.26 0.67 -3.38
N LEU A 158 10.73 0.64 -2.12
CA LEU A 158 10.30 1.57 -1.08
C LEU A 158 10.65 3.03 -1.45
N PHE A 159 11.87 3.29 -1.94
CA PHE A 159 12.26 4.61 -2.42
C PHE A 159 11.37 5.08 -3.58
N LEU A 160 11.13 4.23 -4.58
CA LEU A 160 10.27 4.55 -5.71
C LEU A 160 8.82 4.84 -5.27
N ALA A 161 8.31 4.13 -4.28
CA ALA A 161 6.97 4.35 -3.72
C ALA A 161 6.81 5.73 -3.05
N SER A 162 7.89 6.34 -2.56
CA SER A 162 7.85 7.70 -1.99
C SER A 162 7.63 8.79 -3.03
N LYS A 163 8.06 8.59 -4.28
CA LYS A 163 8.04 9.59 -5.35
C LYS A 163 6.64 10.16 -5.64
N PRO A 164 5.60 9.36 -5.94
CA PRO A 164 4.26 9.87 -6.21
C PRO A 164 3.66 10.61 -5.01
N LEU A 165 3.99 10.19 -3.78
CA LEU A 165 3.57 10.84 -2.55
C LEU A 165 4.19 12.23 -2.39
N LEU A 166 5.50 12.34 -2.65
CA LEU A 166 6.23 13.62 -2.65
C LEU A 166 5.71 14.58 -3.74
N LEU A 167 5.43 14.06 -4.94
CA LEU A 167 4.84 14.86 -6.03
C LEU A 167 3.47 15.41 -5.64
N PHE A 168 2.62 14.59 -5.00
CA PHE A 168 1.32 15.04 -4.50
C PHE A 168 1.47 16.11 -3.42
N MET A 169 2.33 15.90 -2.43
CA MET A 169 2.57 16.87 -1.35
C MET A 169 3.08 18.20 -1.90
N LYS A 170 3.97 18.17 -2.90
CA LYS A 170 4.43 19.37 -3.60
C LYS A 170 3.31 20.08 -4.35
N LYS A 171 2.51 19.33 -5.14
CA LYS A 171 1.33 19.86 -5.84
C LYS A 171 0.38 20.58 -4.87
N LYS A 172 0.22 20.04 -3.67
CA LYS A 172 -0.60 20.61 -2.59
C LYS A 172 0.13 21.65 -1.75
N GLN A 173 1.36 22.03 -2.10
CA GLN A 173 2.19 23.02 -1.41
C GLN A 173 2.30 22.77 0.11
N LEU A 174 2.40 21.50 0.50
CA LEU A 174 2.58 21.16 1.92
C LEU A 174 3.97 21.63 2.39
N PRO A 175 4.08 22.26 3.58
CA PRO A 175 5.35 22.75 4.10
C PRO A 175 6.33 21.60 4.34
N PHE A 176 7.63 21.90 4.24
CA PHE A 176 8.71 20.93 4.35
C PHE A 176 8.64 20.11 5.66
N SER A 177 8.29 20.72 6.79
CA SER A 177 8.14 20.02 8.07
C SER A 177 7.08 18.92 8.03
N GLN A 178 5.97 19.11 7.29
CA GLN A 178 4.96 18.08 7.10
C GLN A 178 5.44 16.98 6.14
N GLN A 179 6.20 17.34 5.11
CA GLN A 179 6.82 16.35 4.22
C GLN A 179 7.85 15.49 4.97
N LEU A 180 8.66 16.10 5.84
CA LEU A 180 9.64 15.39 6.67
C LEU A 180 8.96 14.43 7.63
N LEU A 181 7.94 14.89 8.38
CA LEU A 181 7.17 14.02 9.27
C LEU A 181 6.54 12.85 8.51
N PHE A 182 5.97 13.13 7.33
CA PHE A 182 5.39 12.11 6.48
C PHE A 182 6.43 11.07 6.05
N LEU A 183 7.64 11.49 5.68
CA LEU A 183 8.73 10.58 5.31
C LEU A 183 9.20 9.75 6.50
N ILE A 184 9.27 10.31 7.72
CA ILE A 184 9.61 9.54 8.93
C ILE A 184 8.57 8.42 9.14
N LEU A 185 7.28 8.74 9.06
CA LEU A 185 6.23 7.74 9.16
C LEU A 185 6.31 6.69 8.03
N PHE A 186 6.59 7.13 6.80
CA PHE A 186 6.68 6.26 5.64
C PHE A 186 7.87 5.29 5.72
N TYR A 187 9.04 5.74 6.18
CA TYR A 187 10.26 4.94 6.29
C TYR A 187 10.40 4.19 7.62
N SER A 188 9.38 4.23 8.48
CA SER A 188 9.38 3.48 9.75
C SER A 188 9.78 2.01 9.57
N LEU A 189 10.59 1.50 10.49
CA LEU A 189 11.01 0.10 10.58
C LEU A 189 9.92 -0.84 11.11
N ASN A 190 8.70 -0.37 11.30
CA ASN A 190 7.57 -1.22 11.70
C ASN A 190 7.35 -2.42 10.77
N LYS A 191 7.84 -2.35 9.53
CA LYS A 191 7.80 -3.40 8.49
C LYS A 191 9.14 -4.16 8.33
N TRP A 192 9.94 -4.20 9.39
CA TRP A 192 11.30 -4.76 9.38
C TRP A 192 11.36 -6.19 8.84
N GLU A 193 10.39 -7.03 9.18
CA GLU A 193 10.35 -8.43 8.73
C GLU A 193 10.31 -8.53 7.19
N MET A 194 9.51 -7.68 6.54
CA MET A 194 9.46 -7.62 5.07
C MET A 194 10.74 -7.05 4.45
N LEU A 195 11.45 -6.17 5.16
CA LEU A 195 12.72 -5.59 4.72
C LEU A 195 13.87 -6.61 4.81
N LEU A 196 13.92 -7.39 5.90
CA LEU A 196 14.98 -8.38 6.14
C LEU A 196 14.74 -9.67 5.37
N ASN A 197 13.46 -10.10 5.26
CA ASN A 197 13.09 -11.22 4.43
C ASN A 197 13.19 -10.80 2.95
N GLY A 198 14.20 -11.33 2.26
CA GLY A 198 14.40 -10.98 0.87
C GLY A 198 13.22 -11.32 -0.04
N SER A 199 12.35 -12.29 0.30
CA SER A 199 11.11 -12.55 -0.44
C SER A 199 10.12 -11.38 -0.38
N GLY A 200 10.31 -10.43 0.54
CA GLY A 200 9.49 -9.24 0.70
C GLY A 200 9.72 -8.14 -0.34
N TYR A 201 10.81 -8.17 -1.12
CA TYR A 201 11.16 -7.09 -2.05
C TYR A 201 10.06 -6.75 -3.05
N ILE A 202 9.39 -7.75 -3.55
CA ILE A 202 8.36 -7.60 -4.56
C ILE A 202 7.16 -6.80 -4.04
N HIS A 203 6.88 -6.87 -2.74
CA HIS A 203 5.79 -6.11 -2.13
C HIS A 203 6.08 -4.62 -2.17
N PHE A 204 7.32 -4.21 -1.90
CA PHE A 204 7.71 -2.79 -1.99
C PHE A 204 7.64 -2.27 -3.42
N LEU A 205 8.01 -3.08 -4.43
CA LEU A 205 7.83 -2.75 -5.84
C LEU A 205 6.36 -2.62 -6.20
N ALA A 206 5.51 -3.53 -5.72
CA ALA A 206 4.07 -3.47 -5.92
C ALA A 206 3.48 -2.16 -5.35
N PHE A 207 3.85 -1.78 -4.13
CA PHE A 207 3.39 -0.53 -3.51
C PHE A 207 3.88 0.71 -4.27
N SER A 208 5.06 0.67 -4.92
CA SER A 208 5.48 1.77 -5.80
C SER A 208 4.52 1.95 -6.97
N VAL A 209 4.06 0.85 -7.57
CA VAL A 209 3.07 0.86 -8.66
C VAL A 209 1.70 1.33 -8.16
N PHE A 210 1.27 0.89 -6.97
CA PHE A 210 -0.02 1.29 -6.39
C PHE A 210 -0.09 2.79 -6.15
N TYR A 211 0.95 3.36 -5.53
CA TYR A 211 0.97 4.78 -5.22
C TYR A 211 1.12 5.64 -6.47
N ASP A 212 1.84 5.14 -7.50
CA ASP A 212 1.90 5.81 -8.79
C ASP A 212 0.53 5.79 -9.49
N TYR A 213 -0.17 4.66 -9.48
CA TYR A 213 -1.53 4.53 -10.01
C TYR A 213 -2.51 5.47 -9.28
N PHE A 214 -2.48 5.51 -7.95
CA PHE A 214 -3.35 6.39 -7.17
C PHE A 214 -3.06 7.87 -7.45
N TYR A 215 -1.79 8.22 -7.62
CA TYR A 215 -1.40 9.56 -8.01
C TYR A 215 -1.84 9.89 -9.44
N ALA A 216 -1.72 8.98 -10.38
CA ALA A 216 -2.19 9.14 -11.75
C ALA A 216 -3.72 9.34 -11.81
N LEU A 217 -4.49 8.59 -11.01
CA LEU A 217 -5.94 8.80 -10.84
C LEU A 217 -6.25 10.21 -10.27
N ASP A 218 -5.50 10.67 -9.26
CA ASP A 218 -5.63 12.03 -8.73
C ASP A 218 -5.34 13.10 -9.77
N GLN A 219 -4.32 12.89 -10.61
CA GLN A 219 -3.99 13.81 -11.70
C GLN A 219 -5.11 13.85 -12.75
N ALA A 220 -5.58 12.68 -13.18
CA ALA A 220 -6.67 12.57 -14.15
C ALA A 220 -7.95 13.24 -13.64
N PHE A 221 -8.30 13.04 -12.37
CA PHE A 221 -9.43 13.71 -11.73
C PHE A 221 -9.27 15.23 -11.68
N SER A 222 -8.10 15.69 -11.28
CA SER A 222 -7.82 17.14 -11.13
C SER A 222 -7.82 17.87 -12.47
N LYS A 223 -7.31 17.25 -13.54
CA LYS A 223 -7.22 17.83 -14.88
C LYS A 223 -8.41 17.51 -15.77
N LYS A 224 -9.36 16.68 -15.30
CA LYS A 224 -10.46 16.11 -16.09
C LYS A 224 -9.98 15.42 -17.37
N SER A 225 -8.77 14.83 -17.32
CA SER A 225 -8.20 14.12 -18.45
C SER A 225 -8.79 12.72 -18.59
N SER A 226 -8.59 12.10 -19.77
CA SER A 226 -9.10 10.75 -20.04
C SER A 226 -8.48 9.70 -19.12
N LEU A 227 -9.32 8.77 -18.66
CA LEU A 227 -8.93 7.60 -17.85
C LEU A 227 -8.51 6.41 -18.72
N LEU A 228 -8.66 6.50 -20.05
CA LEU A 228 -8.38 5.39 -20.97
C LEU A 228 -6.96 4.85 -20.78
N VAL A 229 -5.95 5.73 -20.70
CA VAL A 229 -4.55 5.34 -20.54
C VAL A 229 -4.29 4.64 -19.21
N LEU A 230 -5.08 4.94 -18.18
CA LEU A 230 -4.93 4.31 -16.86
C LEU A 230 -5.41 2.87 -16.82
N SER A 231 -6.16 2.41 -17.82
CA SER A 231 -6.59 1.00 -17.93
C SER A 231 -5.44 -0.02 -18.10
N ILE A 232 -4.22 0.47 -18.36
CA ILE A 232 -3.01 -0.38 -18.40
C ILE A 232 -2.51 -0.74 -16.99
N TYR A 233 -2.84 0.05 -15.96
CA TYR A 233 -2.37 -0.23 -14.59
C TYR A 233 -2.90 -1.54 -14.01
N PRO A 234 -4.21 -1.89 -14.09
CA PRO A 234 -4.71 -3.12 -13.51
C PRO A 234 -4.00 -4.40 -13.99
N PRO A 235 -3.77 -4.63 -15.29
CA PRO A 235 -2.95 -5.76 -15.75
C PRO A 235 -1.53 -5.73 -15.17
N PHE A 236 -0.89 -4.58 -15.12
CA PHE A 236 0.45 -4.46 -14.54
C PHE A 236 0.46 -4.73 -13.04
N ILE A 237 -0.54 -4.23 -12.31
CA ILE A 237 -0.74 -4.51 -10.88
C ILE A 237 -0.92 -6.03 -10.65
N LEU A 238 -1.68 -6.72 -11.49
CA LEU A 238 -1.85 -8.17 -11.41
C LEU A 238 -0.51 -8.92 -11.52
N LEU A 239 0.41 -8.44 -12.37
CA LEU A 239 1.73 -9.05 -12.58
C LEU A 239 2.69 -8.84 -11.40
N VAL A 240 2.58 -7.71 -10.69
CA VAL A 240 3.56 -7.31 -9.67
C VAL A 240 3.09 -7.51 -8.23
N ALA A 241 1.79 -7.69 -7.99
CA ALA A 241 1.22 -7.53 -6.65
C ALA A 241 0.77 -8.82 -5.96
N GLY A 242 0.48 -9.88 -6.72
CA GLY A 242 -0.11 -11.09 -6.12
C GLY A 242 -1.35 -10.76 -5.29
N PRO A 243 -1.44 -11.24 -4.02
CA PRO A 243 -2.62 -11.07 -3.19
C PRO A 243 -2.93 -9.61 -2.83
N TYR A 244 -1.94 -8.71 -2.91
CA TYR A 244 -2.12 -7.30 -2.57
C TYR A 244 -2.94 -6.52 -3.61
N CYS A 245 -3.11 -7.06 -4.83
CA CYS A 245 -3.95 -6.45 -5.86
C CYS A 245 -5.43 -6.35 -5.42
N LEU A 246 -5.91 -7.25 -4.55
CA LEU A 246 -7.29 -7.23 -4.05
C LEU A 246 -7.65 -5.90 -3.39
N ALA A 247 -6.80 -5.42 -2.48
CA ALA A 247 -7.05 -4.15 -1.79
C ALA A 247 -7.08 -2.96 -2.76
N VAL A 248 -6.22 -2.98 -3.80
CA VAL A 248 -6.18 -1.92 -4.83
C VAL A 248 -7.46 -1.91 -5.64
N PHE A 249 -7.90 -3.08 -6.15
CA PHE A 249 -9.10 -3.17 -6.97
C PHE A 249 -10.35 -2.80 -6.18
N LEU A 250 -10.48 -3.27 -4.92
CA LEU A 250 -11.58 -2.89 -4.03
C LEU A 250 -11.60 -1.38 -3.77
N SER A 251 -10.43 -0.77 -3.57
CA SER A 251 -10.32 0.68 -3.37
C SER A 251 -10.73 1.46 -4.61
N CYS A 252 -10.40 0.97 -5.81
CA CYS A 252 -10.84 1.58 -7.06
C CYS A 252 -12.35 1.47 -7.26
N PHE A 253 -12.96 0.31 -6.98
CA PHE A 253 -14.42 0.17 -7.05
C PHE A 253 -15.12 1.10 -6.06
N ALA A 254 -14.64 1.17 -4.82
CA ALA A 254 -15.17 2.09 -3.81
C ALA A 254 -15.03 3.56 -4.24
N LEU A 255 -13.87 3.95 -4.80
CA LEU A 255 -13.67 5.29 -5.33
C LEU A 255 -14.70 5.63 -6.41
N PHE A 256 -14.88 4.76 -7.42
CA PHE A 256 -15.84 5.03 -8.50
C PHE A 256 -17.27 5.08 -7.99
N PHE A 257 -17.62 4.26 -7.02
CA PHE A 257 -18.91 4.35 -6.34
C PHE A 257 -19.11 5.73 -5.67
N PHE A 258 -18.11 6.23 -4.92
CA PHE A 258 -18.19 7.55 -4.31
C PHE A 258 -18.22 8.69 -5.34
N LEU A 259 -17.47 8.57 -6.45
CA LEU A 259 -17.51 9.54 -7.55
C LEU A 259 -18.90 9.59 -8.19
N ALA A 260 -19.55 8.44 -8.37
CA ALA A 260 -20.92 8.35 -8.88
C ALA A 260 -21.93 8.99 -7.91
N LEU A 261 -21.87 8.63 -6.63
CA LEU A 261 -22.72 9.24 -5.59
C LEU A 261 -22.54 10.76 -5.50
N GLY A 262 -21.29 11.23 -5.60
CA GLY A 262 -20.95 12.65 -5.58
C GLY A 262 -21.24 13.38 -6.88
N LYS A 263 -21.76 12.72 -7.91
CA LYS A 263 -22.00 13.28 -9.25
C LYS A 263 -20.74 13.96 -9.85
N LYS A 264 -19.57 13.37 -9.59
CA LYS A 264 -18.24 13.90 -10.01
C LYS A 264 -17.63 13.12 -11.17
N LEU A 265 -18.45 12.42 -11.93
CA LEU A 265 -18.04 11.67 -13.09
C LEU A 265 -17.69 12.64 -14.24
N TRP A 266 -16.59 12.38 -14.97
CA TRP A 266 -16.16 13.27 -16.06
C TRP A 266 -15.82 12.52 -17.37
N ASP A 267 -15.34 11.27 -17.30
CA ASP A 267 -14.98 10.44 -18.46
C ASP A 267 -15.66 9.07 -18.33
N MET A 268 -16.93 9.00 -18.73
CA MET A 268 -17.73 7.78 -18.58
C MET A 268 -17.13 6.59 -19.34
N LYS A 269 -16.59 6.80 -20.56
CA LYS A 269 -16.02 5.73 -21.38
C LYS A 269 -14.74 5.19 -20.74
N GLY A 270 -13.84 6.09 -20.34
CA GLY A 270 -12.60 5.72 -19.65
C GLY A 270 -12.87 5.05 -18.31
N MET A 271 -13.88 5.51 -17.55
CA MET A 271 -14.27 4.90 -16.28
C MET A 271 -14.81 3.48 -16.45
N ILE A 272 -15.71 3.25 -17.43
CA ILE A 272 -16.24 1.92 -17.73
C ILE A 272 -15.12 0.98 -18.12
N LEU A 273 -14.22 1.40 -19.01
CA LEU A 273 -13.07 0.58 -19.40
C LEU A 273 -12.16 0.26 -18.22
N LEU A 274 -11.90 1.25 -17.36
CA LEU A 274 -11.06 1.07 -16.17
C LEU A 274 -11.72 0.12 -15.16
N LEU A 275 -13.03 0.20 -14.97
CA LEU A 275 -13.80 -0.74 -14.13
C LEU A 275 -13.77 -2.16 -14.71
N ILE A 276 -13.94 -2.30 -16.03
CA ILE A 276 -13.84 -3.60 -16.70
C ILE A 276 -12.43 -4.17 -16.55
N SER A 277 -11.39 -3.36 -16.75
CA SER A 277 -10.00 -3.79 -16.57
C SER A 277 -9.71 -4.24 -15.14
N ASN A 278 -10.15 -3.48 -14.12
CA ASN A 278 -10.02 -3.88 -12.71
C ASN A 278 -10.81 -5.17 -12.41
N GLY A 279 -12.05 -5.29 -12.92
CA GLY A 279 -12.91 -6.47 -12.72
C GLY A 279 -12.32 -7.72 -13.37
N LEU A 280 -11.83 -7.60 -14.61
CA LEU A 280 -11.19 -8.70 -15.30
C LEU A 280 -9.90 -9.16 -14.61
N CYS A 281 -9.06 -8.23 -14.18
CA CYS A 281 -7.83 -8.56 -13.43
C CYS A 281 -8.14 -9.19 -12.08
N LEU A 282 -9.14 -8.71 -11.35
CA LEU A 282 -9.63 -9.34 -10.13
C LEU A 282 -10.11 -10.77 -10.38
N PHE A 283 -10.92 -10.97 -11.42
CA PHE A 283 -11.43 -12.28 -11.81
C PHE A 283 -10.28 -13.24 -12.19
N LEU A 284 -9.33 -12.79 -13.01
CA LEU A 284 -8.15 -13.58 -13.38
C LEU A 284 -7.29 -13.94 -12.17
N TYR A 285 -7.12 -13.01 -11.22
CA TYR A 285 -6.43 -13.31 -9.96
C TYR A 285 -7.15 -14.41 -9.20
N LEU A 286 -8.47 -14.31 -9.02
CA LEU A 286 -9.28 -15.28 -8.30
C LEU A 286 -9.24 -16.67 -8.97
N LEU A 287 -9.31 -16.75 -10.29
CA LEU A 287 -9.21 -18.01 -11.03
C LEU A 287 -7.82 -18.66 -10.96
N SER A 288 -6.78 -17.84 -10.88
CA SER A 288 -5.40 -18.32 -11.00
C SER A 288 -4.76 -18.76 -9.69
N ASN A 289 -5.46 -18.62 -8.56
CA ASN A 289 -4.91 -18.97 -7.26
C ASN A 289 -5.62 -20.17 -6.62
N HIS A 290 -4.85 -20.97 -5.88
CA HIS A 290 -5.38 -22.01 -5.02
C HIS A 290 -5.71 -21.40 -3.64
N TYR A 291 -6.92 -21.68 -3.16
CA TYR A 291 -7.37 -21.21 -1.85
C TYR A 291 -7.26 -22.27 -0.75
N ALA A 292 -6.57 -23.38 -1.00
CA ALA A 292 -6.32 -24.44 -0.04
C ALA A 292 -5.28 -24.05 1.06
N VAL A 293 -5.40 -22.84 1.58
CA VAL A 293 -4.50 -22.33 2.63
C VAL A 293 -4.61 -23.15 3.91
N TYR A 294 -5.76 -23.73 4.16
CA TYR A 294 -6.05 -24.52 5.36
C TYR A 294 -5.21 -25.79 5.44
N GLU A 295 -5.16 -26.55 4.35
CA GLU A 295 -4.40 -27.80 4.28
C GLU A 295 -2.89 -27.53 4.41
N TYR A 296 -2.44 -26.41 3.88
CA TYR A 296 -1.03 -26.04 3.92
C TYR A 296 -0.56 -25.54 5.30
N ALA A 297 -1.43 -24.89 6.05
CA ALA A 297 -1.09 -24.30 7.34
C ALA A 297 -1.35 -25.24 8.53
N GLY A 298 -1.86 -26.45 8.31
CA GLY A 298 -2.24 -27.37 9.38
C GLY A 298 -3.32 -26.83 10.32
N ALA A 299 -4.05 -25.80 9.88
CA ALA A 299 -5.14 -25.21 10.65
C ALA A 299 -6.42 -26.02 10.46
N GLU A 300 -7.13 -26.28 11.53
CA GLU A 300 -8.50 -26.80 11.45
C GLU A 300 -9.37 -25.84 10.66
N SER A 301 -10.22 -26.36 9.77
CA SER A 301 -11.10 -25.55 8.93
C SER A 301 -12.26 -24.98 9.77
N ILE A 302 -12.01 -23.85 10.45
CA ILE A 302 -13.07 -23.12 11.14
C ILE A 302 -13.73 -22.12 10.19
N SER A 303 -15.05 -22.10 10.13
CA SER A 303 -15.77 -21.18 9.26
C SER A 303 -15.80 -19.75 9.83
N LEU A 304 -15.79 -18.73 8.96
CA LEU A 304 -15.92 -17.34 9.40
C LEU A 304 -17.20 -17.10 10.22
N LYS A 305 -18.30 -17.78 9.85
CA LYS A 305 -19.57 -17.72 10.60
C LYS A 305 -19.40 -18.22 12.03
N GLU A 306 -18.72 -19.33 12.21
CA GLU A 306 -18.43 -19.92 13.51
C GLU A 306 -17.55 -19.00 14.37
N VAL A 307 -16.51 -18.39 13.77
CA VAL A 307 -15.65 -17.43 14.47
C VAL A 307 -16.47 -16.19 14.92
N LEU A 308 -17.34 -15.68 14.07
CA LEU A 308 -18.20 -14.55 14.43
C LEU A 308 -19.23 -14.87 15.50
N GLN A 309 -19.71 -16.14 15.57
CA GLN A 309 -20.69 -16.58 16.57
C GLN A 309 -20.03 -16.92 17.91
N ASN A 310 -18.92 -17.66 17.88
CA ASN A 310 -18.34 -18.27 19.08
C ASN A 310 -17.10 -17.55 19.60
N HIS A 311 -16.42 -16.75 18.77
CA HIS A 311 -15.14 -16.08 19.07
C HIS A 311 -15.17 -14.56 18.86
N LEU A 312 -16.30 -13.90 19.13
CA LEU A 312 -16.45 -12.47 18.92
C LEU A 312 -15.38 -11.62 19.62
N LEU A 313 -14.96 -12.02 20.83
CA LEU A 313 -13.90 -11.33 21.57
C LEU A 313 -12.55 -11.38 20.83
N PHE A 314 -12.23 -12.53 20.21
CA PHE A 314 -11.06 -12.68 19.34
C PHE A 314 -11.15 -11.70 18.16
N VAL A 315 -12.29 -11.62 17.46
CA VAL A 315 -12.50 -10.71 16.33
C VAL A 315 -12.24 -9.26 16.74
N VAL A 316 -12.83 -8.85 17.86
CA VAL A 316 -12.65 -7.48 18.39
C VAL A 316 -11.18 -7.22 18.71
N LYS A 317 -10.50 -8.10 19.42
CA LYS A 317 -9.07 -7.96 19.73
C LYS A 317 -8.22 -7.95 18.48
N PHE A 318 -8.47 -8.85 17.53
CA PHE A 318 -7.72 -8.92 16.28
C PHE A 318 -7.77 -7.59 15.53
N ILE A 319 -8.97 -7.01 15.37
CA ILE A 319 -9.15 -5.71 14.70
C ILE A 319 -8.34 -4.63 15.42
N PHE A 320 -8.53 -4.44 16.73
CA PHE A 320 -7.84 -3.39 17.47
C PHE A 320 -6.31 -3.61 17.55
N TYR A 321 -5.85 -4.85 17.63
CA TYR A 321 -4.42 -5.18 17.61
C TYR A 321 -3.79 -4.78 16.25
N GLY A 322 -4.46 -5.04 15.13
CA GLY A 322 -4.01 -4.59 13.82
C GLY A 322 -3.86 -3.07 13.72
N PHE A 323 -4.83 -2.32 14.27
CA PHE A 323 -4.72 -0.85 14.30
C PHE A 323 -3.64 -0.36 15.27
N SER A 324 -3.45 -1.01 16.43
CA SER A 324 -2.44 -0.60 17.41
C SER A 324 -1.02 -0.68 16.85
N SER A 325 -0.76 -1.64 15.95
CA SER A 325 0.54 -1.81 15.30
C SER A 325 0.95 -0.62 14.42
N MET A 326 0.02 0.26 14.09
CA MET A 326 0.31 1.47 13.31
C MET A 326 0.84 2.62 14.17
N LEU A 327 0.69 2.53 15.48
CA LEU A 327 1.27 3.49 16.42
C LEU A 327 2.60 3.00 17.00
N VAL A 328 2.65 1.73 17.40
CA VAL A 328 3.82 1.06 18.00
C VAL A 328 3.97 -0.31 17.36
N SER A 329 5.19 -0.72 17.00
CA SER A 329 5.41 -2.02 16.33
C SER A 329 4.84 -3.20 17.13
N GLY A 330 4.40 -4.22 16.39
CA GLY A 330 3.83 -5.44 17.00
C GLY A 330 4.77 -6.10 17.99
N GLU A 331 6.08 -6.17 17.68
CA GLU A 331 7.07 -6.72 18.62
C GLU A 331 7.18 -5.93 19.92
N ASN A 332 7.14 -4.59 19.85
CA ASN A 332 7.16 -3.77 21.06
C ASN A 332 5.88 -3.95 21.88
N LEU A 333 4.72 -4.10 21.20
CA LEU A 333 3.46 -4.40 21.87
C LEU A 333 3.49 -5.79 22.53
N GLU A 334 4.04 -6.79 21.84
CA GLU A 334 4.19 -8.14 22.36
C GLU A 334 5.17 -8.20 23.55
N LYS A 335 6.28 -7.45 23.45
CA LYS A 335 7.21 -7.29 24.57
C LYS A 335 6.51 -6.66 25.79
N LEU A 336 5.75 -5.58 25.60
CA LEU A 336 4.99 -4.94 26.69
C LEU A 336 3.98 -5.89 27.35
N LEU A 337 3.34 -6.78 26.56
CA LEU A 337 2.44 -7.81 27.08
C LEU A 337 3.20 -8.86 27.90
N ARG A 338 4.30 -9.37 27.38
CA ARG A 338 5.14 -10.38 28.01
C ARG A 338 5.73 -9.87 29.32
N ASP A 339 6.25 -8.64 29.31
CA ASP A 339 6.84 -7.98 30.47
C ASP A 339 5.75 -7.47 31.46
N ARG A 340 4.47 -7.74 31.18
CA ARG A 340 3.31 -7.27 31.96
C ARG A 340 3.25 -5.75 32.17
N ALA A 341 3.98 -4.98 31.37
CA ALA A 341 3.96 -3.52 31.42
C ALA A 341 2.62 -2.95 30.92
N ILE A 342 1.93 -3.69 30.04
CA ILE A 342 0.58 -3.37 29.56
C ILE A 342 -0.28 -4.64 29.53
N GLN A 343 -1.57 -4.48 29.80
CA GLN A 343 -2.54 -5.57 29.63
C GLN A 343 -3.10 -5.54 28.19
N GLY A 344 -3.68 -6.65 27.73
CA GLY A 344 -4.35 -6.71 26.43
C GLY A 344 -5.41 -5.62 26.24
N LYS A 345 -6.08 -5.17 27.31
CA LYS A 345 -7.00 -4.01 27.30
C LYS A 345 -6.30 -2.71 26.89
N GLY A 346 -5.04 -2.53 27.27
CA GLY A 346 -4.25 -1.35 26.87
C GLY A 346 -3.94 -1.35 25.38
N ILE A 347 -3.63 -2.50 24.78
CA ILE A 347 -3.43 -2.60 23.34
C ILE A 347 -4.74 -2.30 22.60
N VAL A 348 -5.86 -2.81 23.07
CA VAL A 348 -7.20 -2.49 22.53
C VAL A 348 -7.46 -0.98 22.56
N LEU A 349 -7.10 -0.28 23.65
CA LEU A 349 -7.25 1.17 23.76
C LEU A 349 -6.37 1.93 22.74
N ILE A 350 -5.12 1.50 22.55
CA ILE A 350 -4.24 2.05 21.52
C ILE A 350 -4.85 1.85 20.13
N GLY A 351 -5.32 0.64 19.84
CA GLY A 351 -5.98 0.33 18.56
C GLY A 351 -7.27 1.12 18.34
N ALA A 352 -8.07 1.30 19.40
CA ALA A 352 -9.28 2.12 19.38
C ALA A 352 -8.96 3.59 19.07
N PHE A 353 -7.89 4.13 19.64
CA PHE A 353 -7.41 5.48 19.33
C PHE A 353 -7.04 5.62 17.84
N VAL A 354 -6.29 4.69 17.29
CA VAL A 354 -5.89 4.70 15.86
C VAL A 354 -7.11 4.55 14.96
N LEU A 355 -8.02 3.62 15.27
CA LEU A 355 -9.26 3.42 14.51
C LEU A 355 -10.15 4.66 14.57
N PHE A 356 -10.28 5.30 15.73
CA PHE A 356 -11.01 6.57 15.87
C PHE A 356 -10.38 7.67 15.00
N PHE A 357 -9.06 7.79 15.02
CA PHE A 357 -8.35 8.75 14.16
C PHE A 357 -8.63 8.48 12.66
N TYR A 358 -8.54 7.24 12.20
CA TYR A 358 -8.84 6.89 10.81
C TYR A 358 -10.30 7.15 10.46
N SER A 359 -11.23 6.78 11.34
CA SER A 359 -12.66 7.04 11.15
C SER A 359 -12.96 8.53 11.06
N PHE A 360 -12.37 9.34 11.94
CA PHE A 360 -12.51 10.79 11.91
C PHE A 360 -11.96 11.39 10.59
N MET A 361 -10.79 10.94 10.14
CA MET A 361 -10.21 11.38 8.86
C MET A 361 -11.06 10.94 7.66
N THR A 362 -11.62 9.74 7.70
CA THR A 362 -12.54 9.23 6.66
C THR A 362 -13.79 10.08 6.58
N LEU A 363 -14.45 10.32 7.71
CA LEU A 363 -15.66 11.15 7.76
C LEU A 363 -15.39 12.58 7.31
N LEU A 364 -14.27 13.16 7.74
CA LEU A 364 -13.84 14.49 7.31
C LEU A 364 -13.61 14.54 5.79
N TYR A 365 -12.93 13.54 5.25
CA TYR A 365 -12.67 13.42 3.81
C TYR A 365 -13.97 13.31 3.01
N LEU A 366 -14.87 12.40 3.39
CA LEU A 366 -16.15 12.19 2.74
C LEU A 366 -17.03 13.44 2.85
N TRP A 367 -17.11 14.06 4.02
CA TRP A 367 -17.84 15.30 4.19
C TRP A 367 -17.34 16.39 3.23
N LYS A 368 -16.03 16.62 3.17
CA LYS A 368 -15.42 17.58 2.24
C LYS A 368 -15.64 17.19 0.77
N PHE A 369 -15.58 15.90 0.48
CA PHE A 369 -15.81 15.38 -0.86
C PHE A 369 -17.24 15.68 -1.33
N PHE A 370 -18.25 15.41 -0.53
CA PHE A 370 -19.65 15.66 -0.89
C PHE A 370 -20.01 17.15 -0.80
N ALA A 371 -19.50 17.89 0.17
CA ALA A 371 -19.76 19.33 0.30
C ALA A 371 -19.27 20.14 -0.93
N SER A 372 -18.17 19.71 -1.57
CA SER A 372 -17.68 20.35 -2.80
C SER A 372 -18.57 20.07 -4.04
N SER A 373 -19.59 19.22 -3.93
CA SER A 373 -20.56 18.96 -5.02
C SER A 373 -21.76 19.91 -5.01
N GLY A 374 -22.09 20.52 -3.86
CA GLY A 374 -23.32 21.29 -3.68
C GLY A 374 -23.29 22.74 -4.17
N ASN A 375 -22.10 23.32 -4.35
CA ASN A 375 -21.98 24.76 -4.63
C ASN A 375 -22.04 25.17 -6.11
N GLY A 376 -22.05 24.21 -7.04
CA GLY A 376 -22.02 24.48 -8.49
C GLY A 376 -23.38 24.75 -9.15
N GLY A 377 -24.50 24.51 -8.48
CA GLY A 377 -25.83 24.48 -9.13
C GLY A 377 -26.78 25.64 -8.87
N GLY A 378 -26.49 26.56 -7.94
CA GLY A 378 -27.55 27.41 -7.38
C GLY A 378 -27.45 28.92 -7.59
N LYS A 379 -26.41 29.49 -8.16
CA LYS A 379 -26.26 30.97 -8.19
C LYS A 379 -26.07 31.64 -9.55
N ALA A 380 -26.17 30.91 -10.66
CA ALA A 380 -25.91 31.51 -11.98
C ALA A 380 -27.19 32.04 -12.69
N PHE A 381 -28.39 31.95 -12.10
CA PHE A 381 -29.62 32.30 -12.84
C PHE A 381 -30.57 33.27 -12.13
N ALA A 382 -30.14 34.10 -11.21
CA ALA A 382 -31.03 35.12 -10.62
C ALA A 382 -30.35 36.51 -10.67
N GLY A 383 -30.20 37.05 -11.86
CA GLY A 383 -29.65 38.40 -12.05
C GLY A 383 -29.75 38.89 -13.49
N LYS A 384 -30.88 38.64 -14.18
CA LYS A 384 -31.20 39.39 -15.40
C LYS A 384 -31.89 40.71 -15.03
N GLY A 385 -31.11 41.71 -14.67
CA GLY A 385 -31.53 43.09 -14.81
C GLY A 385 -31.65 43.43 -16.31
N LYS A 386 -32.83 43.81 -16.78
CA LYS A 386 -33.02 44.43 -18.06
C LYS A 386 -32.28 45.78 -18.03
N GLU A 387 -31.21 45.89 -18.76
CA GLU A 387 -30.70 47.21 -19.21
C GLU A 387 -30.81 47.24 -20.74
N ASP A 388 -31.61 48.19 -21.22
CA ASP A 388 -31.71 48.56 -22.63
C ASP A 388 -30.39 49.16 -23.12
N LEU A 389 -29.70 48.43 -23.97
CA LEU A 389 -28.52 48.93 -24.68
C LEU A 389 -28.76 48.83 -26.20
N SER A 390 -29.16 49.96 -26.75
CA SER A 390 -29.27 50.24 -28.21
C SER A 390 -27.92 50.79 -28.72
N SER A 391 -27.03 49.94 -29.17
CA SER A 391 -25.96 50.29 -30.16
C SER A 391 -25.27 49.02 -30.65
N GLU A 392 -25.27 48.83 -31.97
CA GLU A 392 -24.72 47.63 -32.64
C GLU A 392 -23.20 47.47 -32.51
N GLN A 393 -22.41 48.51 -32.29
CA GLN A 393 -20.98 48.42 -32.13
C GLN A 393 -20.48 47.89 -30.77
N GLY A 394 -21.34 47.94 -29.72
CA GLY A 394 -21.05 47.34 -28.41
C GLY A 394 -21.25 45.85 -28.35
N GLN A 395 -21.96 45.23 -29.32
CA GLN A 395 -22.34 43.84 -29.28
C GLN A 395 -21.21 42.88 -29.68
N GLU A 396 -20.30 43.29 -30.55
CA GLU A 396 -19.18 42.44 -31.01
C GLU A 396 -18.02 42.40 -30.01
N GLU A 397 -17.72 43.51 -29.35
CA GLU A 397 -16.75 43.52 -28.24
C GLU A 397 -17.28 42.83 -27.00
N ALA A 398 -18.56 42.98 -26.69
CA ALA A 398 -19.23 42.26 -25.60
C ALA A 398 -19.30 40.74 -25.85
N LYS A 399 -19.57 40.28 -27.08
CA LYS A 399 -19.53 38.85 -27.45
C LYS A 399 -18.12 38.27 -27.32
N ASN A 400 -17.08 39.01 -27.72
CA ASN A 400 -15.68 38.57 -27.58
C ASN A 400 -15.21 38.55 -26.12
N GLN A 401 -15.67 39.48 -25.28
CA GLN A 401 -15.39 39.46 -23.84
C GLN A 401 -16.20 38.39 -23.11
N ILE A 402 -17.45 38.14 -23.47
CA ILE A 402 -18.29 37.05 -22.91
C ILE A 402 -17.72 35.69 -23.31
N GLY A 403 -17.26 35.51 -24.55
CA GLY A 403 -16.59 34.32 -25.01
C GLY A 403 -15.30 34.01 -24.25
N LYS A 404 -14.48 35.04 -23.97
CA LYS A 404 -13.25 34.89 -23.18
C LYS A 404 -13.53 34.71 -21.67
N SER A 405 -14.57 35.35 -21.13
CA SER A 405 -14.93 35.20 -19.73
C SER A 405 -15.68 33.87 -19.46
N SER A 406 -16.45 33.35 -20.40
CA SER A 406 -17.10 32.04 -20.28
C SER A 406 -16.08 30.91 -20.36
N MET A 407 -15.08 30.98 -21.25
CA MET A 407 -13.98 30.02 -21.27
C MET A 407 -13.09 30.07 -20.01
N ALA A 408 -12.92 31.25 -19.39
CA ALA A 408 -12.20 31.41 -18.13
C ALA A 408 -13.05 30.94 -16.91
N ALA A 409 -14.38 31.11 -16.96
CA ALA A 409 -15.28 30.68 -15.91
C ALA A 409 -15.57 29.15 -15.96
N GLU A 410 -15.57 28.55 -17.15
CA GLU A 410 -15.74 27.11 -17.33
C GLU A 410 -14.54 26.31 -16.82
N ASN A 411 -13.33 26.92 -16.81
CA ASN A 411 -12.13 26.32 -16.23
C ASN A 411 -11.96 26.53 -14.71
N SER A 412 -12.85 27.31 -14.05
CA SER A 412 -12.82 27.52 -12.60
C SER A 412 -13.73 26.57 -11.82
N GLY A 413 -14.11 25.41 -12.41
CA GLY A 413 -14.77 24.35 -11.66
C GLY A 413 -13.94 24.03 -10.41
N GLU A 414 -14.48 24.34 -9.21
CA GLU A 414 -13.81 24.11 -7.92
C GLU A 414 -13.30 22.68 -7.86
N THR A 415 -12.01 22.50 -8.14
CA THR A 415 -11.37 21.22 -8.00
C THR A 415 -11.36 20.86 -6.52
N PHE A 416 -11.81 19.63 -6.19
CA PHE A 416 -11.81 19.13 -4.82
C PHE A 416 -10.40 19.26 -4.21
N TYR A 417 -10.27 20.15 -3.23
CA TYR A 417 -8.97 20.55 -2.66
C TYR A 417 -8.15 19.37 -2.13
N PHE A 418 -8.80 18.39 -1.47
CA PHE A 418 -8.10 17.23 -0.90
C PHE A 418 -7.52 16.29 -1.96
N GLY A 419 -8.08 16.25 -3.19
CA GLY A 419 -7.69 15.29 -4.22
C GLY A 419 -8.16 13.87 -3.91
N LEU A 420 -7.85 12.92 -4.82
CA LEU A 420 -8.25 11.52 -4.67
C LEU A 420 -7.21 10.67 -3.93
N LEU A 421 -5.91 10.99 -4.07
CA LEU A 421 -4.82 10.18 -3.52
C LEU A 421 -4.97 9.86 -2.02
N PRO A 422 -5.26 10.83 -1.12
CA PRO A 422 -5.40 10.54 0.31
C PRO A 422 -6.53 9.57 0.62
N GLY A 423 -7.67 9.72 -0.08
CA GLY A 423 -8.82 8.83 0.06
C GLY A 423 -8.52 7.40 -0.43
N LEU A 424 -7.82 7.27 -1.56
CA LEU A 424 -7.39 5.96 -2.09
C LEU A 424 -6.42 5.24 -1.15
N LEU A 425 -5.43 5.96 -0.60
CA LEU A 425 -4.51 5.41 0.39
C LEU A 425 -5.25 4.92 1.64
N LEU A 426 -6.20 5.72 2.13
CA LEU A 426 -6.99 5.38 3.31
C LEU A 426 -7.86 4.14 3.05
N LEU A 427 -8.57 4.10 1.93
CA LEU A 427 -9.39 2.95 1.52
C LEU A 427 -8.54 1.68 1.33
N HIS A 428 -7.38 1.81 0.67
CA HIS A 428 -6.47 0.69 0.45
C HIS A 428 -5.96 0.09 1.78
N GLY A 429 -5.54 0.93 2.73
CA GLY A 429 -5.08 0.43 4.02
C GLY A 429 -6.20 -0.17 4.87
N LEU A 430 -7.41 0.42 4.87
CA LEU A 430 -8.59 -0.15 5.55
C LEU A 430 -9.02 -1.48 4.92
N ALA A 431 -9.05 -1.57 3.59
CA ALA A 431 -9.30 -2.83 2.88
C ALA A 431 -8.24 -3.89 3.22
N SER A 432 -6.98 -3.48 3.37
CA SER A 432 -5.88 -4.38 3.77
C SER A 432 -6.06 -4.93 5.18
N HIS A 433 -6.50 -4.12 6.15
CA HIS A 433 -6.84 -4.62 7.49
C HIS A 433 -7.95 -5.69 7.43
N ALA A 434 -9.00 -5.45 6.64
CA ALA A 434 -10.07 -6.43 6.45
C ALA A 434 -9.58 -7.71 5.78
N LEU A 435 -8.76 -7.61 4.72
CA LEU A 435 -8.23 -8.76 4.00
C LEU A 435 -7.28 -9.60 4.86
N VAL A 436 -6.44 -8.99 5.67
CA VAL A 436 -5.58 -9.73 6.61
C VAL A 436 -6.43 -10.48 7.63
N PHE A 437 -7.47 -9.87 8.19
CA PHE A 437 -8.41 -10.58 9.05
C PHE A 437 -9.03 -11.77 8.32
N LEU A 438 -9.58 -11.58 7.11
CA LEU A 438 -10.22 -12.63 6.31
C LEU A 438 -9.28 -13.79 5.92
N THR A 439 -7.97 -13.56 5.93
CA THR A 439 -6.97 -14.60 5.61
C THR A 439 -6.30 -15.19 6.84
N ARG A 440 -6.58 -14.70 8.05
CA ARG A 440 -5.91 -15.11 9.30
C ARG A 440 -6.86 -15.47 10.45
N TYR A 441 -8.17 -15.22 10.35
CA TYR A 441 -9.15 -15.54 11.40
C TYR A 441 -9.14 -17.01 11.81
N MET A 442 -8.84 -17.91 10.87
CA MET A 442 -8.83 -19.36 11.07
C MET A 442 -7.80 -19.83 12.09
N PHE A 443 -6.74 -19.06 12.34
CA PHE A 443 -5.71 -19.44 13.30
C PHE A 443 -6.07 -19.11 14.75
N LEU A 444 -7.12 -18.35 15.00
CA LEU A 444 -7.57 -17.89 16.31
C LEU A 444 -6.46 -17.29 17.20
N LYS A 445 -5.42 -16.72 16.58
CA LYS A 445 -4.29 -16.08 17.27
C LYS A 445 -4.33 -14.57 17.03
N GLU A 446 -4.57 -13.79 18.11
CA GLU A 446 -4.65 -12.32 18.00
C GLU A 446 -3.32 -11.68 17.57
N SER A 447 -2.17 -12.32 17.90
CA SER A 447 -0.84 -11.83 17.53
C SER A 447 -0.60 -11.76 16.03
N TYR A 448 -1.33 -12.54 15.22
CA TYR A 448 -1.25 -12.39 13.76
C TYR A 448 -1.66 -11.00 13.27
N ALA A 449 -2.54 -10.29 14.00
CA ALA A 449 -3.02 -8.97 13.58
C ALA A 449 -1.93 -7.90 13.54
N PHE A 450 -0.92 -7.98 14.41
CA PHE A 450 0.12 -6.95 14.51
C PHE A 450 1.51 -7.40 14.03
N GLN A 451 1.59 -8.52 13.30
CA GLN A 451 2.86 -8.95 12.73
C GLN A 451 3.43 -7.90 11.77
N SER A 452 4.74 -7.69 11.86
CA SER A 452 5.47 -6.70 11.07
C SER A 452 5.31 -6.88 9.55
N ARG A 453 5.11 -8.13 9.09
CA ARG A 453 4.85 -8.45 7.67
C ARG A 453 3.61 -7.78 7.08
N TYR A 454 2.62 -7.38 7.90
CA TYR A 454 1.42 -6.69 7.45
C TYR A 454 1.50 -5.17 7.57
N ALA A 455 2.50 -4.65 8.26
CA ALA A 455 2.64 -3.22 8.52
C ALA A 455 2.71 -2.37 7.24
N LEU A 456 3.34 -2.87 6.18
CA LEU A 456 3.42 -2.19 4.88
C LEU A 456 2.02 -1.93 4.29
N GLN A 457 1.13 -2.92 4.39
CA GLN A 457 -0.24 -2.84 3.87
C GLN A 457 -1.09 -1.87 4.68
N TYR A 458 -1.02 -1.97 6.00
CA TYR A 458 -1.76 -1.12 6.93
C TYR A 458 -1.30 0.35 6.86
N GLN A 459 -0.02 0.57 6.60
CA GLN A 459 0.60 1.89 6.55
C GLN A 459 -0.06 2.82 5.52
N SER A 460 -0.64 2.28 4.45
CA SER A 460 -1.36 3.10 3.47
C SER A 460 -2.47 3.92 4.11
N ALA A 461 -3.25 3.35 5.06
CA ALA A 461 -4.29 4.09 5.77
C ALA A 461 -3.72 5.22 6.62
N LEU A 462 -2.61 4.97 7.31
CA LEU A 462 -1.90 5.98 8.10
C LEU A 462 -1.46 7.15 7.22
N LEU A 463 -0.83 6.86 6.10
CA LEU A 463 -0.35 7.87 5.14
C LEU A 463 -1.50 8.68 4.57
N GLY A 464 -2.61 8.03 4.18
CA GLY A 464 -3.82 8.70 3.72
C GLY A 464 -4.42 9.62 4.77
N ALA A 465 -4.54 9.15 6.02
CA ALA A 465 -5.05 9.93 7.14
C ALA A 465 -4.18 11.17 7.44
N PHE A 466 -2.85 11.03 7.40
CA PHE A 466 -1.94 12.16 7.59
C PHE A 466 -2.00 13.17 6.45
N LEU A 467 -2.12 12.76 5.21
CA LEU A 467 -2.34 13.69 4.09
C LEU A 467 -3.64 14.47 4.27
N ILE A 468 -4.74 13.82 4.69
CA ILE A 468 -6.02 14.51 4.99
C ILE A 468 -5.83 15.51 6.13
N LEU A 469 -5.16 15.11 7.21
CA LEU A 469 -4.87 15.96 8.37
C LEU A 469 -4.08 17.22 7.97
N PHE A 470 -3.03 17.06 7.16
CA PHE A 470 -2.20 18.17 6.70
C PHE A 470 -2.96 19.11 5.76
N LEU A 471 -3.75 18.57 4.85
CA LEU A 471 -4.59 19.36 3.96
C LEU A 471 -5.67 20.12 4.75
N TRP A 472 -6.30 19.48 5.73
CA TRP A 472 -7.28 20.12 6.59
C TRP A 472 -6.69 21.28 7.41
N LYS A 473 -5.46 21.11 7.94
CA LYS A 473 -4.72 22.17 8.63
C LYS A 473 -4.44 23.36 7.72
N ASN A 474 -4.06 23.11 6.46
CA ASN A 474 -3.62 24.15 5.53
C ASN A 474 -4.75 24.76 4.68
N GLU A 475 -5.98 24.25 4.78
CA GLU A 475 -7.14 24.64 3.95
C GLU A 475 -7.36 26.17 3.89
N LYS A 476 -7.19 26.87 5.01
CA LYS A 476 -7.40 28.33 5.06
C LYS A 476 -6.32 29.15 4.39
N ARG A 477 -5.09 28.65 4.31
CA ARG A 477 -4.00 29.37 3.61
C ARG A 477 -4.26 29.47 2.10
N PHE A 478 -4.97 28.50 1.53
CA PHE A 478 -5.34 28.50 0.13
C PHE A 478 -6.50 29.46 -0.17
N SER A 479 -7.53 29.49 0.67
CA SER A 479 -8.68 30.39 0.48
C SER A 479 -8.26 31.87 0.56
N SER A 480 -7.45 32.24 1.56
CA SER A 480 -6.98 33.62 1.72
C SER A 480 -5.99 34.06 0.62
N GLY A 481 -5.18 33.16 0.09
CA GLY A 481 -4.27 33.46 -1.03
C GLY A 481 -4.98 33.69 -2.35
N GLN A 482 -6.13 33.05 -2.57
CA GLN A 482 -6.97 33.31 -3.74
C GLN A 482 -7.79 34.61 -3.57
N GLU A 483 -8.35 34.88 -2.40
CA GLU A 483 -9.03 36.15 -2.11
C GLU A 483 -8.10 37.33 -2.27
N LEU A 484 -6.87 37.28 -1.73
CA LEU A 484 -5.87 38.35 -1.88
C LEU A 484 -5.46 38.59 -3.36
N ARG A 485 -5.35 37.55 -4.18
CA ARG A 485 -5.05 37.72 -5.62
C ARG A 485 -6.23 38.29 -6.39
N THR A 486 -7.46 38.02 -5.98
CA THR A 486 -8.65 38.59 -6.61
C THR A 486 -8.87 40.03 -6.15
N GLU A 487 -8.64 40.31 -4.87
CA GLU A 487 -8.72 41.66 -4.30
C GLU A 487 -7.62 42.58 -4.82
N GLN A 488 -6.36 42.13 -4.95
CA GLN A 488 -5.30 42.92 -5.56
C GLN A 488 -5.60 43.31 -7.02
N LYS A 489 -6.35 42.52 -7.77
CA LYS A 489 -6.83 42.88 -9.11
C LYS A 489 -8.00 43.88 -9.11
N SER A 490 -8.78 43.94 -8.05
CA SER A 490 -9.93 44.86 -7.92
C SER A 490 -9.59 46.13 -7.13
N GLN A 491 -8.64 46.08 -6.19
CA GLN A 491 -8.28 47.20 -5.31
C GLN A 491 -7.46 48.32 -5.96
N THR A 492 -6.91 48.11 -7.16
CA THR A 492 -6.26 49.20 -7.89
C THR A 492 -7.25 50.30 -8.30
N LYS A 493 -8.55 50.13 -8.10
CA LYS A 493 -9.59 51.12 -8.48
C LYS A 493 -10.48 51.66 -7.34
N GLN A 494 -10.43 51.16 -6.10
CA GLN A 494 -11.39 51.55 -5.06
C GLN A 494 -10.83 51.74 -3.62
N ALA A 495 -9.52 51.86 -3.46
CA ALA A 495 -8.85 51.82 -2.15
C ALA A 495 -9.09 53.01 -1.18
N SER A 496 -9.92 54.00 -1.49
CA SER A 496 -9.99 55.21 -0.67
C SER A 496 -11.30 55.44 0.14
N ARG A 497 -12.25 54.48 0.16
CA ARG A 497 -13.54 54.74 0.80
C ARG A 497 -14.09 53.72 1.83
N ILE A 498 -13.36 52.63 2.19
CA ILE A 498 -13.95 51.54 2.97
C ILE A 498 -13.29 51.30 4.34
N GLU A 499 -12.35 52.08 4.78
CA GLU A 499 -11.62 51.81 6.05
C GLU A 499 -12.43 52.03 7.36
N GLN A 500 -13.65 52.52 7.35
CA GLN A 500 -14.29 53.01 8.60
C GLN A 500 -15.53 52.22 9.11
N LYS A 501 -15.93 51.09 8.53
CA LYS A 501 -17.04 50.28 9.04
C LYS A 501 -16.74 48.79 9.09
N ILE A 502 -15.64 48.36 9.74
CA ILE A 502 -15.54 46.99 10.18
C ILE A 502 -16.43 46.84 11.43
N GLY A 503 -17.68 46.45 11.22
CA GLY A 503 -18.66 46.32 12.29
C GLY A 503 -18.28 45.18 13.25
N ILE A 504 -18.75 45.28 14.51
CA ILE A 504 -18.56 44.28 15.61
C ILE A 504 -18.77 42.84 15.12
N GLY A 505 -19.69 42.61 14.16
CA GLY A 505 -19.98 41.28 13.59
C GLY A 505 -18.80 40.69 12.79
N GLU A 506 -18.00 41.51 12.13
CA GLU A 506 -16.84 41.06 11.36
C GLU A 506 -15.66 40.72 12.30
N GLN A 507 -15.47 41.47 13.36
CA GLN A 507 -14.50 41.18 14.41
C GLN A 507 -14.82 39.84 15.11
N ILE A 508 -16.10 39.56 15.39
CA ILE A 508 -16.53 38.27 15.96
C ILE A 508 -16.26 37.13 14.98
N ARG A 509 -16.51 37.32 13.68
CA ARG A 509 -16.19 36.33 12.63
C ARG A 509 -14.69 36.07 12.54
N ILE A 510 -13.86 37.10 12.58
CA ILE A 510 -12.39 36.99 12.54
C ILE A 510 -11.90 36.23 13.77
N ASN A 511 -12.34 36.58 14.97
CA ASN A 511 -11.96 35.90 16.21
C ASN A 511 -12.39 34.42 16.23
N ARG A 512 -13.61 34.11 15.75
CA ARG A 512 -14.08 32.73 15.62
C ARG A 512 -13.25 31.94 14.58
N ARG A 513 -12.88 32.56 13.46
CA ARG A 513 -11.99 31.96 12.45
C ARG A 513 -10.60 31.69 13.00
N GLN A 514 -10.04 32.59 13.80
CA GLN A 514 -8.71 32.43 14.43
C GLN A 514 -8.73 31.28 15.46
N ARG A 515 -9.71 31.23 16.38
CA ARG A 515 -9.85 30.15 17.36
C ARG A 515 -9.98 28.78 16.69
N THR A 516 -10.77 28.68 15.61
CA THR A 516 -10.91 27.43 14.86
C THR A 516 -9.61 27.02 14.17
N ALA A 517 -8.82 27.96 13.66
CA ALA A 517 -7.52 27.67 13.05
C ALA A 517 -6.50 27.20 14.09
N GLN A 518 -6.49 27.82 15.27
CA GLN A 518 -5.63 27.44 16.39
C GLN A 518 -5.99 26.04 16.90
N GLY A 519 -7.27 25.71 17.05
CA GLY A 519 -7.72 24.36 17.45
C GLY A 519 -7.27 23.28 16.46
N ARG A 520 -7.39 23.53 15.14
CA ARG A 520 -6.89 22.59 14.12
C ARG A 520 -5.38 22.42 14.17
N PHE A 521 -4.65 23.50 14.43
CA PHE A 521 -3.19 23.46 14.58
C PHE A 521 -2.78 22.61 15.78
N THR A 522 -3.38 22.86 16.94
CA THR A 522 -3.09 22.10 18.18
C THR A 522 -3.43 20.61 18.01
N PHE A 523 -4.59 20.28 17.44
CA PHE A 523 -4.98 18.90 17.17
C PHE A 523 -3.97 18.22 16.24
N CYS A 524 -3.60 18.87 15.12
CA CYS A 524 -2.61 18.34 14.18
C CYS A 524 -1.26 18.10 14.86
N LEU A 525 -0.80 19.04 15.70
CA LEU A 525 0.46 18.92 16.43
C LEU A 525 0.42 17.74 17.41
N LEU A 526 -0.65 17.62 18.19
CA LEU A 526 -0.82 16.54 19.17
C LEU A 526 -0.80 15.16 18.49
N ILE A 527 -1.65 14.95 17.47
CA ILE A 527 -1.70 13.68 16.74
C ILE A 527 -0.35 13.37 16.09
N SER A 528 0.25 14.36 15.44
CA SER A 528 1.57 14.19 14.81
C SER A 528 2.64 13.83 15.83
N GLY A 529 2.62 14.44 17.01
CA GLY A 529 3.55 14.14 18.10
C GLY A 529 3.40 12.70 18.62
N ILE A 530 2.17 12.25 18.83
CA ILE A 530 1.89 10.89 19.31
C ILE A 530 2.42 9.84 18.32
N PHE A 531 2.10 9.97 17.02
CA PHE A 531 2.56 9.02 16.02
C PHE A 531 4.07 9.12 15.78
N LEU A 532 4.66 10.32 15.83
CA LEU A 532 6.11 10.50 15.76
C LEU A 532 6.83 9.78 16.89
N LEU A 533 6.36 9.95 18.12
CA LEU A 533 6.95 9.28 19.30
C LEU A 533 6.85 7.75 19.19
N GLY A 534 5.70 7.22 18.77
CA GLY A 534 5.51 5.79 18.54
C GLY A 534 6.45 5.24 17.44
N THR A 535 6.59 6.00 16.34
CA THR A 535 7.51 5.64 15.24
C THR A 535 8.97 5.68 15.70
N LEU A 536 9.41 6.74 16.36
CA LEU A 536 10.78 6.87 16.87
C LEU A 536 11.11 5.77 17.89
N TRP A 537 10.16 5.43 18.75
CA TRP A 537 10.34 4.31 19.66
C TRP A 537 10.49 2.98 18.91
N THR A 538 9.63 2.73 17.93
CA THR A 538 9.71 1.54 17.06
C THR A 538 11.07 1.48 16.36
N ASP A 539 11.47 2.56 15.70
CA ASP A 539 12.70 2.60 14.92
C ASP A 539 13.94 2.44 15.82
N SER A 540 13.98 3.11 16.98
CA SER A 540 15.06 2.96 17.97
C SER A 540 15.16 1.53 18.49
N SER A 541 14.01 0.90 18.81
CA SER A 541 13.96 -0.50 19.24
C SER A 541 14.47 -1.44 18.15
N GLU A 542 14.09 -1.25 16.89
CA GLU A 542 14.51 -2.10 15.78
C GLU A 542 16.01 -1.93 15.47
N TRP A 543 16.54 -0.70 15.49
CA TRP A 543 17.97 -0.46 15.38
C TRP A 543 18.76 -1.14 16.50
N GLY A 544 18.26 -1.09 17.74
CA GLY A 544 18.87 -1.80 18.87
C GLY A 544 18.91 -3.32 18.71
N LYS A 545 18.00 -3.90 17.93
CA LYS A 545 17.94 -5.34 17.65
C LYS A 545 18.75 -5.76 16.42
N ALA A 546 19.36 -4.86 15.66
CA ALA A 546 20.02 -5.16 14.40
C ALA A 546 21.09 -6.24 14.57
N MET A 547 21.97 -6.12 15.58
CA MET A 547 23.05 -7.09 15.83
C MET A 547 22.48 -8.44 16.31
N TYR A 548 21.46 -8.44 17.18
CA TYR A 548 20.80 -9.68 17.61
C TYR A 548 20.16 -10.43 16.42
N ARG A 549 19.55 -9.70 15.49
CA ARG A 549 19.03 -10.30 14.26
C ARG A 549 20.14 -10.87 13.40
N ARG A 550 21.26 -10.17 13.31
CA ARG A 550 22.45 -10.65 12.59
C ARG A 550 22.96 -11.96 13.18
N GLU A 551 23.11 -12.06 14.50
CA GLU A 551 23.52 -13.29 15.18
C GLU A 551 22.57 -14.46 14.85
N HIS A 552 21.26 -14.19 14.77
CA HIS A 552 20.27 -15.19 14.35
C HIS A 552 20.53 -15.69 12.92
N TYR A 553 20.79 -14.79 11.95
CA TYR A 553 21.13 -15.17 10.59
C TYR A 553 22.50 -15.85 10.48
N GLU A 554 23.49 -15.45 11.28
CA GLU A 554 24.79 -16.10 11.34
C GLU A 554 24.69 -17.51 11.93
N ARG A 555 23.80 -17.73 12.89
CA ARG A 555 23.46 -19.07 13.36
C ARG A 555 22.87 -19.93 12.24
N MET A 556 21.89 -19.43 11.49
CA MET A 556 21.33 -20.14 10.31
C MET A 556 22.45 -20.44 9.30
N TRP A 557 23.33 -19.50 9.06
CA TRP A 557 24.45 -19.67 8.14
C TRP A 557 25.42 -20.76 8.63
N SER A 558 25.72 -20.84 9.93
CA SER A 558 26.54 -21.92 10.49
C SER A 558 25.94 -23.29 10.29
N TYR A 559 24.64 -23.44 10.51
CA TYR A 559 23.91 -24.70 10.25
C TYR A 559 23.92 -25.10 8.76
N SER A 560 23.94 -24.13 7.87
CA SER A 560 23.92 -24.39 6.43
C SER A 560 25.16 -25.08 5.87
N HIS A 561 26.27 -25.13 6.62
CA HIS A 561 27.53 -25.75 6.19
C HIS A 561 27.50 -27.29 6.27
N ASP A 562 26.73 -27.85 7.22
CA ASP A 562 26.56 -29.28 7.36
C ASP A 562 25.15 -29.62 7.82
N LEU A 563 24.22 -29.59 6.88
CA LEU A 563 22.82 -29.91 7.15
C LEU A 563 22.57 -31.38 7.49
N SER A 564 23.57 -32.25 7.23
CA SER A 564 23.46 -33.68 7.53
C SER A 564 23.68 -34.00 9.00
N ALA A 565 24.33 -33.09 9.72
CA ALA A 565 24.59 -33.25 11.15
C ALA A 565 23.38 -32.99 12.06
N TYR A 566 22.27 -32.47 11.50
CA TYR A 566 21.11 -32.03 12.27
C TYR A 566 19.84 -32.81 11.92
N THR A 567 18.95 -32.94 12.89
CA THR A 567 17.63 -33.56 12.71
C THR A 567 16.70 -32.66 11.88
N ASP A 568 15.60 -33.21 11.37
CA ASP A 568 14.62 -32.44 10.60
C ASP A 568 13.96 -31.35 11.45
N GLU A 569 13.65 -31.66 12.71
CA GLU A 569 13.05 -30.74 13.68
C GLU A 569 14.00 -29.55 13.99
N GLU A 570 15.29 -29.83 14.19
CA GLU A 570 16.29 -28.76 14.42
C GLU A 570 16.43 -27.85 13.21
N LEU A 571 16.42 -28.41 11.99
CA LEU A 571 16.48 -27.62 10.76
C LEU A 571 15.20 -26.79 10.57
N GLU A 572 14.02 -27.35 10.84
CA GLU A 572 12.75 -26.64 10.74
C GLU A 572 12.71 -25.42 11.68
N ASP A 573 13.14 -25.59 12.91
CA ASP A 573 13.19 -24.50 13.89
C ASP A 573 14.21 -23.43 13.52
N VAL A 574 15.42 -23.84 13.15
CA VAL A 574 16.50 -22.90 12.82
C VAL A 574 16.19 -22.09 11.56
N PHE A 575 15.70 -22.73 10.51
CA PHE A 575 15.39 -22.07 9.23
C PHE A 575 13.97 -21.52 9.15
N GLU A 576 13.19 -21.57 10.22
CA GLU A 576 11.79 -21.09 10.29
C GLU A 576 10.91 -21.66 9.16
N TYR A 577 11.08 -22.95 8.85
CA TYR A 577 10.39 -23.62 7.75
C TYR A 577 9.86 -25.01 8.15
N HIS A 578 8.68 -25.07 8.69
CA HIS A 578 8.04 -26.27 9.28
C HIS A 578 7.31 -27.12 8.22
N HIS A 579 8.03 -27.56 7.18
CA HIS A 579 7.49 -28.37 6.08
C HIS A 579 8.44 -29.51 5.64
N GLY A 580 9.26 -29.99 6.54
CA GLY A 580 10.20 -31.11 6.38
C GLY A 580 11.64 -30.66 6.14
N GLY A 581 12.55 -31.19 6.94
CA GLY A 581 14.00 -30.95 6.85
C GLY A 581 14.58 -31.38 5.51
N GLU A 582 14.01 -32.42 4.87
CA GLU A 582 14.40 -32.83 3.52
C GLU A 582 14.24 -31.70 2.49
N ARG A 583 13.16 -30.92 2.59
CA ARG A 583 12.96 -29.76 1.69
C ARG A 583 13.98 -28.65 1.92
N ILE A 584 14.44 -28.48 3.16
CA ILE A 584 15.49 -27.55 3.51
C ILE A 584 16.80 -27.99 2.85
N ARG A 585 17.21 -29.25 3.04
CA ARG A 585 18.42 -29.83 2.43
C ARG A 585 18.41 -29.72 0.91
N LYS A 586 17.25 -30.05 0.28
CA LYS A 586 17.07 -29.92 -1.17
C LYS A 586 17.22 -28.47 -1.65
N ALA A 587 16.64 -27.50 -0.95
CA ALA A 587 16.76 -26.10 -1.32
C ALA A 587 18.21 -25.62 -1.28
N PHE A 588 18.95 -25.97 -0.24
CA PHE A 588 20.37 -25.63 -0.13
C PHE A 588 21.21 -26.32 -1.22
N ALA A 589 20.95 -27.58 -1.54
CA ALA A 589 21.64 -28.29 -2.64
C ALA A 589 21.42 -27.60 -3.99
N ILE A 590 20.17 -27.19 -4.29
CA ILE A 590 19.84 -26.43 -5.51
C ILE A 590 20.59 -25.09 -5.51
N TRP A 591 20.58 -24.37 -4.40
CA TRP A 591 21.22 -23.06 -4.27
C TRP A 591 22.73 -23.13 -4.46
N GLU A 592 23.39 -24.09 -3.83
CA GLU A 592 24.83 -24.32 -4.01
C GLU A 592 25.18 -24.72 -5.46
N GLN A 593 24.35 -25.54 -6.11
CA GLN A 593 24.57 -25.88 -7.52
C GLN A 593 24.48 -24.63 -8.41
N VAL A 594 23.49 -23.77 -8.20
CA VAL A 594 23.35 -22.50 -8.94
C VAL A 594 24.56 -21.60 -8.73
N LYS A 595 25.09 -21.50 -7.50
CA LYS A 595 26.31 -20.75 -7.21
C LYS A 595 27.54 -21.33 -7.90
N LYS A 596 27.67 -22.66 -7.95
CA LYS A 596 28.77 -23.36 -8.66
C LYS A 596 28.70 -23.09 -10.16
N ASP A 597 27.53 -23.24 -10.75
CA ASP A 597 27.32 -23.01 -12.19
C ASP A 597 27.65 -21.55 -12.57
N TRP A 598 27.23 -20.60 -11.75
CA TRP A 598 27.52 -19.19 -11.96
C TRP A 598 29.02 -18.85 -11.84
N ARG A 599 29.73 -19.46 -10.89
CA ARG A 599 31.19 -19.30 -10.76
C ARG A 599 31.96 -19.95 -11.94
N ALA A 600 31.45 -21.08 -12.44
CA ALA A 600 32.08 -21.80 -13.57
C ALA A 600 31.83 -21.09 -14.91
N GLY A 601 30.75 -20.31 -15.04
CA GLY A 601 30.44 -19.54 -16.25
C GLY A 601 31.14 -18.17 -16.32
N ARG A 602 31.89 -17.78 -15.27
CA ARG A 602 32.73 -16.58 -15.23
C ARG A 602 34.21 -16.92 -15.46
#